data_93ea7321f11c849d239c2342c586c2ea
#
_entry.id   93ea7321f11c849d239c2342c586c2ea
#
_cell.length_a   1.000
_cell.length_b   1.000
_cell.length_c   1.000
_cell.angle_alpha   90.00
_cell.angle_beta   90.00
_cell.angle_gamma   90.00
#
_symmetry.space_group_name_H-M   'P 1'
#
loop_
_entity.id
_entity.type
_entity.pdbx_description
1 polymer ?
#
loop_
_entity_poly.entity_id
_entity_poly.type
_entity_poly.pdbx_seq_one_letter_code
_entity_poly.pdbx_strand_id
1 'polypeptide(L)'
;MNFMILIGIVIIVVGFSLKLDVLAVVLTAGIATGLAAKMDILSILEIIGKAFVDNRLMSIFLISLPVIAVLERYGLRERSATLTSSLKNATAGKILGLYMIIRSVASALSIRIGGHIQFIRPLIFPMAEAAAKSHKQNELTEKETEDLKSLSAAIENYGNFFAQNIFIGASGLLLIQGTLQESGYNVSLKDLSLFSIPMGIVAVILTIAQAYIYDKKIMSNKGGNK
;
A
#
# COMPACT_ATOMS: atom_id res chain seq x y z
N MET A 1 31.36 -13.78 21.77
CA MET A 1 29.99 -13.51 21.26
C MET A 1 29.10 -14.64 21.77
N ASN A 2 28.04 -14.31 22.47
CA ASN A 2 27.15 -15.32 23.06
C ASN A 2 26.12 -15.74 22.00
N PHE A 3 26.39 -16.85 21.29
CA PHE A 3 25.50 -17.35 20.22
C PHE A 3 24.09 -17.69 20.71
N MET A 4 23.88 -17.83 22.01
CA MET A 4 22.54 -18.04 22.60
C MET A 4 21.59 -16.88 22.35
N ILE A 5 22.08 -15.67 22.10
CA ILE A 5 21.25 -14.50 21.79
C ILE A 5 20.52 -14.68 20.44
N LEU A 6 21.05 -15.52 19.55
CA LEU A 6 20.42 -15.83 18.26
C LEU A 6 19.17 -16.72 18.38
N ILE A 7 18.83 -17.20 19.59
CA ILE A 7 17.65 -18.05 19.83
C ILE A 7 16.35 -17.37 19.37
N GLY A 8 16.27 -16.04 19.46
CA GLY A 8 15.10 -15.29 18.98
C GLY A 8 14.88 -15.45 17.47
N ILE A 9 15.96 -15.48 16.68
CA ILE A 9 15.85 -15.69 15.23
C ILE A 9 15.31 -17.10 14.95
N VAL A 10 15.80 -18.10 15.67
CA VAL A 10 15.32 -19.48 15.51
C VAL A 10 13.83 -19.58 15.85
N ILE A 11 13.40 -18.96 16.96
CA ILE A 11 11.98 -18.93 17.37
C ILE A 11 11.11 -18.27 16.28
N ILE A 12 11.56 -17.16 15.69
CA ILE A 12 10.83 -16.47 14.62
C ILE A 12 10.71 -17.38 13.38
N VAL A 13 11.81 -17.96 12.93
CA VAL A 13 11.81 -18.83 11.74
C VAL A 13 10.92 -20.05 11.95
N VAL A 14 11.05 -20.73 13.08
CA VAL A 14 10.24 -21.92 13.40
C VAL A 14 8.77 -21.53 13.60
N GLY A 15 8.49 -20.48 14.37
CA GLY A 15 7.12 -20.04 14.65
C GLY A 15 6.35 -19.66 13.40
N PHE A 16 6.98 -18.94 12.47
CA PHE A 16 6.35 -18.58 11.19
C PHE A 16 6.22 -19.77 10.24
N SER A 17 7.19 -20.70 10.25
CA SER A 17 7.09 -21.95 9.47
C SER A 17 5.92 -22.81 9.95
N LEU A 18 5.63 -22.80 11.24
CA LEU A 18 4.50 -23.49 11.85
C LEU A 18 3.19 -22.69 11.75
N LYS A 19 3.19 -21.52 11.10
CA LYS A 19 2.02 -20.62 10.96
C LYS A 19 1.38 -20.20 12.29
N LEU A 20 2.19 -20.09 13.35
CA LEU A 20 1.73 -19.61 14.64
C LEU A 20 1.41 -18.10 14.59
N ASP A 21 0.68 -17.63 15.59
CA ASP A 21 0.32 -16.21 15.71
C ASP A 21 1.57 -15.33 15.74
N VAL A 22 1.60 -14.32 14.87
CA VAL A 22 2.78 -13.44 14.66
C VAL A 22 3.17 -12.72 15.94
N LEU A 23 2.18 -12.20 16.68
CA LEU A 23 2.43 -11.43 17.89
C LEU A 23 2.98 -12.33 19.01
N ALA A 24 2.42 -13.52 19.17
CA ALA A 24 2.90 -14.50 20.13
C ALA A 24 4.33 -14.93 19.83
N VAL A 25 4.66 -15.21 18.56
CA VAL A 25 6.02 -15.59 18.12
C VAL A 25 7.01 -14.47 18.40
N VAL A 26 6.70 -13.23 18.02
CA VAL A 26 7.62 -12.09 18.20
C VAL A 26 7.85 -11.77 19.67
N LEU A 27 6.81 -11.77 20.50
CA LEU A 27 6.94 -11.54 21.94
C LEU A 27 7.75 -12.64 22.60
N THR A 28 7.49 -13.90 22.25
CA THR A 28 8.25 -15.05 22.79
C THR A 28 9.73 -14.98 22.38
N ALA A 29 9.99 -14.63 21.11
CA ALA A 29 11.36 -14.47 20.63
C ALA A 29 12.10 -13.33 21.36
N GLY A 30 11.45 -12.20 21.59
CA GLY A 30 12.01 -11.07 22.33
C GLY A 30 12.35 -11.43 23.78
N ILE A 31 11.40 -12.05 24.49
CA ILE A 31 11.61 -12.49 25.87
C ILE A 31 12.73 -13.54 25.95
N ALA A 32 12.72 -14.55 25.07
CA ALA A 32 13.74 -15.59 25.04
C ALA A 32 15.14 -15.02 24.75
N THR A 33 15.23 -14.04 23.84
CA THR A 33 16.49 -13.34 23.55
C THR A 33 17.00 -12.55 24.76
N GLY A 34 16.13 -11.83 25.43
CA GLY A 34 16.48 -11.08 26.66
C GLY A 34 16.99 -11.99 27.76
N LEU A 35 16.31 -13.13 28.00
CA LEU A 35 16.75 -14.14 28.98
C LEU A 35 18.10 -14.78 28.59
N ALA A 36 18.29 -15.08 27.30
CA ALA A 36 19.56 -15.61 26.79
C ALA A 36 20.70 -14.58 26.93
N ALA A 37 20.38 -13.29 26.87
CA ALA A 37 21.31 -12.19 27.15
C ALA A 37 21.57 -11.98 28.67
N LYS A 38 21.00 -12.82 29.55
CA LYS A 38 21.07 -12.75 31.01
C LYS A 38 20.42 -11.48 31.59
N MET A 39 19.42 -10.92 30.90
CA MET A 39 18.62 -9.84 31.43
C MET A 39 17.58 -10.41 32.41
N ASP A 40 17.31 -9.66 33.48
CA ASP A 40 16.20 -9.98 34.37
C ASP A 40 14.85 -9.64 33.71
N ILE A 41 13.79 -10.27 34.17
CA ILE A 41 12.45 -10.11 33.60
C ILE A 41 11.97 -8.66 33.68
N LEU A 42 12.31 -7.96 34.77
CA LEU A 42 11.90 -6.57 34.96
C LEU A 42 12.52 -5.64 33.91
N SER A 43 13.81 -5.82 33.63
CA SER A 43 14.51 -5.09 32.56
C SER A 43 13.94 -5.39 31.16
N ILE A 44 13.58 -6.64 30.89
CA ILE A 44 12.92 -7.00 29.61
C ILE A 44 11.58 -6.28 29.48
N LEU A 45 10.74 -6.27 30.53
CA LEU A 45 9.46 -5.58 30.54
C LEU A 45 9.62 -4.07 30.44
N GLU A 46 10.63 -3.49 31.07
CA GLU A 46 10.95 -2.06 30.96
C GLU A 46 11.30 -1.67 29.53
N ILE A 47 12.13 -2.46 28.86
CA ILE A 47 12.48 -2.23 27.44
C ILE A 47 11.26 -2.33 26.55
N ILE A 48 10.42 -3.33 26.74
CA ILE A 48 9.18 -3.49 25.95
C ILE A 48 8.25 -2.29 26.21
N GLY A 49 8.07 -1.91 27.47
CA GLY A 49 7.25 -0.76 27.86
C GLY A 49 7.77 0.56 27.29
N LYS A 50 9.07 0.79 27.36
CA LYS A 50 9.71 1.97 26.79
C LYS A 50 9.57 1.99 25.26
N ALA A 51 9.85 0.89 24.60
CA ALA A 51 9.67 0.76 23.16
C ALA A 51 8.22 1.02 22.73
N PHE A 52 7.23 0.55 23.52
CA PHE A 52 5.81 0.85 23.26
C PHE A 52 5.51 2.35 23.38
N VAL A 53 6.02 3.01 24.43
CA VAL A 53 5.82 4.45 24.64
C VAL A 53 6.52 5.27 23.54
N ASP A 54 7.74 4.91 23.17
CA ASP A 54 8.51 5.60 22.13
C ASP A 54 7.84 5.48 20.76
N ASN A 55 7.21 4.33 20.50
CA ASN A 55 6.46 4.06 19.28
C ASN A 55 4.94 4.35 19.40
N ARG A 56 4.51 5.12 20.42
CA ARG A 56 3.09 5.41 20.67
C ARG A 56 2.33 6.03 19.48
N LEU A 57 3.04 6.70 18.56
CA LEU A 57 2.43 7.21 17.34
C LEU A 57 1.85 6.09 16.44
N MET A 58 2.33 4.85 16.55
CA MET A 58 1.67 3.69 15.94
C MET A 58 0.25 3.46 16.47
N SER A 59 -0.06 3.89 17.69
CA SER A 59 -1.40 3.78 18.27
C SER A 59 -2.44 4.63 17.52
N ILE A 60 -2.00 5.64 16.75
CA ILE A 60 -2.87 6.39 15.83
C ILE A 60 -3.52 5.44 14.82
N PHE A 61 -2.76 4.46 14.32
CA PHE A 61 -3.30 3.45 13.42
C PHE A 61 -4.39 2.61 14.10
N LEU A 62 -4.18 2.21 15.35
CA LEU A 62 -5.18 1.46 16.13
C LEU A 62 -6.47 2.27 16.33
N ILE A 63 -6.35 3.57 16.61
CA ILE A 63 -7.50 4.48 16.75
C ILE A 63 -8.20 4.72 15.42
N SER A 64 -7.47 4.74 14.31
CA SER A 64 -8.04 4.95 12.98
C SER A 64 -8.78 3.72 12.45
N LEU A 65 -8.47 2.49 12.89
CA LEU A 65 -9.12 1.27 12.43
C LEU A 65 -10.65 1.26 12.59
N PRO A 66 -11.23 1.65 13.75
CA PRO A 66 -12.69 1.73 13.88
C PRO A 66 -13.31 2.74 12.92
N VAL A 67 -12.67 3.88 12.70
CA VAL A 67 -13.15 4.91 11.75
C VAL A 67 -13.14 4.36 10.32
N ILE A 68 -12.06 3.70 9.92
CA ILE A 68 -11.94 3.05 8.62
C ILE A 68 -13.03 1.97 8.47
N ALA A 69 -13.22 1.11 9.47
CA ALA A 69 -14.25 0.07 9.45
C ALA A 69 -15.67 0.66 9.32
N VAL A 70 -15.95 1.77 9.98
CA VAL A 70 -17.22 2.50 9.83
C VAL A 70 -17.36 3.04 8.41
N LEU A 71 -16.34 3.69 7.85
CA LEU A 71 -16.38 4.21 6.47
C LEU A 71 -16.59 3.08 5.45
N GLU A 72 -15.91 1.95 5.60
CA GLU A 72 -16.10 0.77 4.74
C GLU A 72 -17.53 0.22 4.86
N ARG A 73 -18.08 0.15 6.08
CA ARG A 73 -19.46 -0.32 6.33
C ARG A 73 -20.51 0.62 5.73
N TYR A 74 -20.25 1.92 5.69
CA TYR A 74 -21.15 2.92 5.13
C TYR A 74 -20.93 3.19 3.64
N GLY A 75 -20.31 2.29 2.93
CA GLY A 75 -20.28 2.28 1.47
C GLY A 75 -19.18 3.11 0.85
N LEU A 76 -18.04 3.29 1.52
CA LEU A 76 -16.88 3.96 0.95
C LEU A 76 -16.44 3.34 -0.37
N ARG A 77 -16.45 2.00 -0.41
CA ARG A 77 -16.08 1.23 -1.60
C ARG A 77 -17.07 1.46 -2.75
N GLU A 78 -18.35 1.39 -2.45
CA GLU A 78 -19.45 1.63 -3.42
C GLU A 78 -19.42 3.07 -3.94
N ARG A 79 -19.13 4.03 -3.06
CA ARG A 79 -19.01 5.43 -3.47
C ARG A 79 -17.78 5.65 -4.37
N SER A 80 -16.67 5.05 -4.07
CA SER A 80 -15.46 5.09 -4.92
C SER A 80 -15.74 4.47 -6.30
N ALA A 81 -16.46 3.36 -6.34
CA ALA A 81 -16.91 2.72 -7.56
C ALA A 81 -17.83 3.65 -8.38
N THR A 82 -18.84 4.27 -7.73
CA THR A 82 -19.77 5.20 -8.37
C THR A 82 -19.04 6.41 -8.95
N LEU A 83 -18.09 6.99 -8.24
CA LEU A 83 -17.28 8.11 -8.73
C LEU A 83 -16.50 7.72 -9.98
N THR A 84 -15.92 6.52 -10.00
CA THR A 84 -15.19 6.04 -11.18
C THR A 84 -16.13 5.75 -12.35
N SER A 85 -17.31 5.16 -12.10
CA SER A 85 -18.28 4.81 -13.14
C SER A 85 -19.08 6.00 -13.70
N SER A 86 -19.09 7.14 -13.01
CA SER A 86 -19.80 8.34 -13.44
C SER A 86 -19.15 9.06 -14.64
N LEU A 87 -17.97 8.64 -15.05
CA LEU A 87 -17.25 9.18 -16.20
C LEU A 87 -17.90 8.70 -17.52
N LYS A 88 -18.94 9.37 -17.95
CA LYS A 88 -19.55 9.13 -19.28
C LYS A 88 -18.54 9.42 -20.39
N ASN A 89 -18.42 8.52 -21.37
CA ASN A 89 -17.47 8.61 -22.49
C ASN A 89 -15.99 8.73 -22.08
N ALA A 90 -15.62 8.17 -20.92
CA ALA A 90 -14.23 8.15 -20.51
C ALA A 90 -13.44 7.15 -21.32
N THR A 91 -12.20 7.49 -21.62
CA THR A 91 -11.20 6.54 -22.14
C THR A 91 -10.69 5.63 -21.03
N ALA A 92 -10.06 4.52 -21.38
CA ALA A 92 -9.43 3.62 -20.41
C ALA A 92 -8.43 4.38 -19.51
N GLY A 93 -7.60 5.25 -20.10
CA GLY A 93 -6.62 6.04 -19.36
C GLY A 93 -7.27 7.06 -18.42
N LYS A 94 -8.41 7.64 -18.77
CA LYS A 94 -9.14 8.53 -17.84
C LYS A 94 -9.71 7.78 -16.64
N ILE A 95 -10.23 6.57 -16.85
CA ILE A 95 -10.74 5.71 -15.76
C ILE A 95 -9.57 5.34 -14.84
N LEU A 96 -8.47 4.88 -15.41
CA LEU A 96 -7.27 4.49 -14.68
C LEU A 96 -6.62 5.69 -13.95
N GLY A 97 -6.55 6.86 -14.60
CA GLY A 97 -6.02 8.08 -14.00
C GLY A 97 -6.85 8.58 -12.82
N LEU A 98 -8.20 8.57 -12.94
CA LEU A 98 -9.07 8.91 -11.82
C LEU A 98 -8.90 7.90 -10.67
N TYR A 99 -8.83 6.60 -11.00
CA TYR A 99 -8.59 5.59 -9.99
C TYR A 99 -7.26 5.78 -9.28
N MET A 100 -6.18 6.14 -10.01
CA MET A 100 -4.89 6.47 -9.41
C MET A 100 -4.99 7.58 -8.36
N ILE A 101 -5.72 8.66 -8.67
CA ILE A 101 -5.93 9.77 -7.73
C ILE A 101 -6.69 9.27 -6.49
N ILE A 102 -7.81 8.58 -6.68
CA ILE A 102 -8.63 8.04 -5.58
C ILE A 102 -7.78 7.10 -4.71
N ARG A 103 -7.02 6.21 -5.34
CA ARG A 103 -6.16 5.24 -4.63
C ARG A 103 -5.06 5.92 -3.83
N SER A 104 -4.40 6.92 -4.42
CA SER A 104 -3.34 7.68 -3.75
C SER A 104 -3.88 8.47 -2.55
N VAL A 105 -4.99 9.16 -2.71
CA VAL A 105 -5.64 9.90 -1.60
C VAL A 105 -6.06 8.93 -0.49
N ALA A 106 -6.71 7.83 -0.84
CA ALA A 106 -7.09 6.82 0.13
C ALA A 106 -5.88 6.27 0.91
N SER A 107 -4.78 5.95 0.20
CA SER A 107 -3.55 5.44 0.83
C SER A 107 -2.88 6.49 1.73
N ALA A 108 -2.84 7.75 1.29
CA ALA A 108 -2.32 8.87 2.08
C ALA A 108 -3.11 9.11 3.37
N LEU A 109 -4.40 8.76 3.38
CA LEU A 109 -5.28 8.83 4.54
C LEU A 109 -5.35 7.49 5.31
N SER A 110 -4.57 6.48 4.91
CA SER A 110 -4.63 5.10 5.45
C SER A 110 -5.99 4.41 5.29
N ILE A 111 -6.78 4.85 4.31
CA ILE A 111 -8.10 4.27 4.01
C ILE A 111 -7.92 3.07 3.08
N ARG A 112 -8.50 1.93 3.43
CA ARG A 112 -8.45 0.70 2.64
C ARG A 112 -9.66 0.62 1.71
N ILE A 113 -9.47 0.78 0.41
CA ILE A 113 -10.55 0.63 -0.59
C ILE A 113 -10.53 -0.72 -1.32
N GLY A 114 -9.75 -1.68 -0.83
CA GLY A 114 -9.52 -2.96 -1.47
C GLY A 114 -8.34 -2.93 -2.43
N GLY A 115 -7.92 -4.10 -2.87
CA GLY A 115 -6.78 -4.28 -3.77
C GLY A 115 -7.19 -4.94 -5.09
N HIS A 116 -6.25 -5.65 -5.71
CA HIS A 116 -6.44 -6.29 -7.01
C HIS A 116 -7.67 -7.18 -7.10
N ILE A 117 -7.90 -8.05 -6.09
CA ILE A 117 -8.99 -9.04 -6.13
C ILE A 117 -10.34 -8.37 -5.86
N GLN A 118 -10.36 -7.36 -4.98
CA GLN A 118 -11.59 -6.77 -4.48
C GLN A 118 -12.06 -5.56 -5.27
N PHE A 119 -11.17 -4.90 -6.03
CA PHE A 119 -11.47 -3.66 -6.72
C PHE A 119 -10.99 -3.64 -8.18
N ILE A 120 -9.73 -3.96 -8.46
CA ILE A 120 -9.20 -3.90 -9.83
C ILE A 120 -9.90 -4.91 -10.73
N ARG A 121 -9.85 -6.20 -10.39
CA ARG A 121 -10.40 -7.27 -11.23
C ARG A 121 -11.91 -7.18 -11.46
N PRO A 122 -12.75 -6.95 -10.41
CA PRO A 122 -14.19 -6.94 -10.60
C PRO A 122 -14.75 -5.61 -11.11
N LEU A 123 -14.01 -4.51 -11.04
CA LEU A 123 -14.56 -3.18 -11.32
C LEU A 123 -13.69 -2.37 -12.30
N ILE A 124 -12.47 -2.00 -11.91
CA ILE A 124 -11.67 -1.01 -12.66
C ILE A 124 -11.23 -1.57 -14.01
N PHE A 125 -10.69 -2.80 -14.05
CA PHE A 125 -10.25 -3.41 -15.28
C PHE A 125 -11.41 -3.61 -16.29
N PRO A 126 -12.58 -4.21 -15.93
CA PRO A 126 -13.69 -4.34 -16.89
C PRO A 126 -14.20 -3.00 -17.41
N MET A 127 -14.23 -1.96 -16.57
CA MET A 127 -14.63 -0.61 -17.01
C MET A 127 -13.62 -0.03 -18.00
N ALA A 128 -12.34 -0.12 -17.70
CA ALA A 128 -11.28 0.36 -18.58
C ALA A 128 -11.25 -0.44 -19.91
N GLU A 129 -11.48 -1.75 -19.88
CA GLU A 129 -11.57 -2.61 -21.05
C GLU A 129 -12.75 -2.22 -21.93
N ALA A 130 -13.93 -2.06 -21.35
CA ALA A 130 -15.12 -1.61 -22.08
C ALA A 130 -14.91 -0.23 -22.73
N ALA A 131 -14.28 0.70 -22.00
CA ALA A 131 -13.94 2.01 -22.54
C ALA A 131 -12.93 1.94 -23.67
N ALA A 132 -11.89 1.12 -23.56
CA ALA A 132 -10.90 0.90 -24.62
C ALA A 132 -11.53 0.33 -25.89
N LYS A 133 -12.39 -0.71 -25.77
CA LYS A 133 -13.14 -1.31 -26.88
C LYS A 133 -14.05 -0.28 -27.56
N SER A 134 -14.80 0.48 -26.78
CA SER A 134 -15.70 1.52 -27.30
C SER A 134 -14.94 2.59 -28.10
N HIS A 135 -13.78 3.04 -27.64
CA HIS A 135 -12.99 4.05 -28.33
C HIS A 135 -12.23 3.51 -29.54
N LYS A 136 -11.77 2.26 -29.47
CA LYS A 136 -11.13 1.59 -30.60
C LYS A 136 -12.13 1.24 -31.68
N GLN A 137 -13.42 1.08 -31.34
CA GLN A 137 -14.49 0.57 -32.20
C GLN A 137 -14.26 -0.87 -32.72
N ASN A 138 -13.45 -1.63 -32.00
CA ASN A 138 -13.09 -3.02 -32.27
C ASN A 138 -12.72 -3.74 -30.99
N GLU A 139 -12.66 -5.06 -31.03
CA GLU A 139 -12.11 -5.86 -29.93
C GLU A 139 -10.64 -5.55 -29.71
N LEU A 140 -10.20 -5.67 -28.47
CA LEU A 140 -8.77 -5.54 -28.14
C LEU A 140 -8.05 -6.81 -28.57
N THR A 141 -6.85 -6.67 -29.09
CA THR A 141 -5.95 -7.80 -29.29
C THR A 141 -5.52 -8.37 -27.92
N GLU A 142 -5.06 -9.61 -27.92
CA GLU A 142 -4.54 -10.24 -26.70
C GLU A 142 -3.46 -9.37 -26.02
N LYS A 143 -2.53 -8.84 -26.82
CA LYS A 143 -1.49 -7.94 -26.34
C LYS A 143 -2.04 -6.66 -25.71
N GLU A 144 -3.02 -6.01 -26.32
CA GLU A 144 -3.65 -4.80 -25.79
C GLU A 144 -4.40 -5.09 -24.49
N THR A 145 -5.04 -6.25 -24.39
CA THR A 145 -5.72 -6.70 -23.16
C THR A 145 -4.71 -6.95 -22.03
N GLU A 146 -3.60 -7.62 -22.33
CA GLU A 146 -2.54 -7.85 -21.34
C GLU A 146 -1.82 -6.56 -20.92
N ASP A 147 -1.57 -5.64 -21.87
CA ASP A 147 -1.05 -4.30 -21.58
C ASP A 147 -2.00 -3.55 -20.62
N LEU A 148 -3.32 -3.63 -20.82
CA LEU A 148 -4.33 -3.00 -19.96
C LEU A 148 -4.40 -3.63 -18.57
N LYS A 149 -4.34 -4.96 -18.50
CA LYS A 149 -4.28 -5.68 -17.21
C LYS A 149 -3.04 -5.27 -16.42
N SER A 150 -1.89 -5.25 -17.08
CA SER A 150 -0.61 -4.87 -16.49
C SER A 150 -0.64 -3.43 -15.99
N LEU A 151 -1.17 -2.49 -16.78
CA LEU A 151 -1.31 -1.09 -16.41
C LEU A 151 -2.28 -0.92 -15.23
N SER A 152 -3.41 -1.60 -15.24
CA SER A 152 -4.39 -1.57 -14.14
C SER A 152 -3.78 -2.08 -12.84
N ALA A 153 -2.99 -3.16 -12.91
CA ALA A 153 -2.29 -3.71 -11.76
C ALA A 153 -1.18 -2.77 -11.26
N ALA A 154 -0.42 -2.18 -12.17
CA ALA A 154 0.64 -1.23 -11.82
C ALA A 154 0.08 0.00 -11.10
N ILE A 155 -1.05 0.54 -11.56
CA ILE A 155 -1.71 1.71 -10.97
C ILE A 155 -2.15 1.46 -9.52
N GLU A 156 -2.70 0.29 -9.23
CA GLU A 156 -3.03 -0.11 -7.86
C GLU A 156 -1.78 -0.09 -6.97
N ASN A 157 -0.69 -0.69 -7.46
CA ASN A 157 0.55 -0.76 -6.70
C ASN A 157 1.18 0.62 -6.52
N TYR A 158 1.25 1.44 -7.56
CA TYR A 158 1.85 2.78 -7.50
C TYR A 158 1.03 3.71 -6.58
N GLY A 159 -0.29 3.72 -6.73
CA GLY A 159 -1.17 4.53 -5.90
C GLY A 159 -1.10 4.16 -4.41
N ASN A 160 -0.91 2.87 -4.11
CA ASN A 160 -0.72 2.43 -2.74
C ASN A 160 0.69 2.74 -2.23
N PHE A 161 1.71 2.29 -2.95
CA PHE A 161 3.09 2.29 -2.47
C PHE A 161 3.64 3.69 -2.24
N PHE A 162 3.47 4.59 -3.20
CA PHE A 162 4.03 5.94 -3.10
C PHE A 162 3.24 6.87 -2.18
N ALA A 163 1.95 6.63 -1.98
CA ALA A 163 1.12 7.48 -1.14
C ALA A 163 1.01 7.01 0.32
N GLN A 164 1.23 5.73 0.62
CA GLN A 164 1.08 5.21 1.99
C GLN A 164 2.01 5.88 3.01
N ASN A 165 3.20 6.29 2.58
CA ASN A 165 4.18 6.94 3.46
C ASN A 165 3.86 8.43 3.74
N ILE A 166 2.80 8.98 3.15
CA ILE A 166 2.27 10.30 3.52
C ILE A 166 1.55 10.23 4.87
N PHE A 167 1.01 9.06 5.22
CA PHE A 167 0.39 8.87 6.52
C PHE A 167 1.44 8.67 7.61
N ILE A 168 1.44 9.55 8.63
CA ILE A 168 2.45 9.55 9.71
C ILE A 168 2.52 8.22 10.46
N GLY A 169 1.42 7.49 10.60
CA GLY A 169 1.35 6.18 11.24
C GLY A 169 1.73 5.01 10.35
N ALA A 170 2.23 5.25 9.14
CA ALA A 170 2.61 4.17 8.23
C ALA A 170 3.80 3.37 8.78
N SER A 171 3.70 2.04 8.76
CA SER A 171 4.76 1.14 9.24
C SER A 171 6.10 1.37 8.51
N GLY A 172 6.04 1.72 7.22
CA GLY A 172 7.21 2.05 6.43
C GLY A 172 7.98 3.27 6.95
N LEU A 173 7.27 4.34 7.36
CA LEU A 173 7.90 5.51 7.97
C LEU A 173 8.57 5.20 9.29
N LEU A 174 7.93 4.37 10.10
CA LEU A 174 8.47 3.96 11.40
C LEU A 174 9.74 3.13 11.25
N LEU A 175 9.77 2.23 10.27
CA LEU A 175 10.96 1.46 9.94
C LEU A 175 12.09 2.39 9.46
N ILE A 176 11.80 3.33 8.56
CA ILE A 176 12.78 4.31 8.07
C ILE A 176 13.30 5.15 9.24
N GLN A 177 12.43 5.66 10.10
CA GLN A 177 12.83 6.45 11.26
C GLN A 177 13.73 5.65 12.20
N GLY A 178 13.36 4.41 12.54
CA GLY A 178 14.16 3.55 13.41
C GLY A 178 15.55 3.29 12.83
N THR A 179 15.64 2.95 11.56
CA THR A 179 16.92 2.71 10.87
C THR A 179 17.81 3.96 10.84
N LEU A 180 17.21 5.14 10.61
CA LEU A 180 17.95 6.41 10.63
C LEU A 180 18.44 6.76 12.03
N GLN A 181 17.61 6.53 13.07
CA GLN A 181 18.01 6.76 14.46
C GLN A 181 19.15 5.84 14.88
N GLU A 182 19.12 4.54 14.50
CA GLU A 182 20.22 3.60 14.74
C GLU A 182 21.51 4.04 14.03
N SER A 183 21.37 4.71 12.87
CA SER A 183 22.50 5.28 12.11
C SER A 183 22.97 6.64 12.64
N GLY A 184 22.39 7.14 13.76
CA GLY A 184 22.77 8.41 14.37
C GLY A 184 22.04 9.64 13.83
N TYR A 185 21.06 9.47 12.93
CA TYR A 185 20.26 10.56 12.38
C TYR A 185 18.93 10.69 13.12
N ASN A 186 18.72 11.82 13.77
CA ASN A 186 17.47 12.10 14.48
C ASN A 186 16.46 12.79 13.53
N VAL A 187 15.57 12.01 12.96
CA VAL A 187 14.56 12.49 11.98
C VAL A 187 13.16 12.29 12.55
N SER A 188 12.29 13.29 12.43
CA SER A 188 10.92 13.20 12.90
C SER A 188 10.03 12.46 11.86
N LEU A 189 9.00 11.73 12.35
CA LEU A 189 7.99 11.11 11.47
C LEU A 189 7.25 12.15 10.62
N LYS A 190 7.04 13.35 11.16
CA LYS A 190 6.43 14.45 10.44
C LYS A 190 7.24 14.86 9.22
N ASP A 191 8.56 14.99 9.37
CA ASP A 191 9.43 15.38 8.26
C ASP A 191 9.47 14.29 7.19
N LEU A 192 9.61 13.02 7.60
CA LEU A 192 9.55 11.89 6.67
C LEU A 192 8.23 11.84 5.89
N SER A 193 7.10 12.07 6.56
CA SER A 193 5.79 12.16 5.92
C SER A 193 5.71 13.31 4.92
N LEU A 194 6.15 14.51 5.30
CA LEU A 194 6.16 15.69 4.43
C LEU A 194 7.03 15.49 3.20
N PHE A 195 8.22 14.91 3.35
CA PHE A 195 9.11 14.60 2.24
C PHE A 195 8.60 13.46 1.34
N SER A 196 7.64 12.66 1.79
CA SER A 196 6.96 11.66 0.97
C SER A 196 5.91 12.25 0.03
N ILE A 197 5.36 13.43 0.32
CA ILE A 197 4.33 14.09 -0.50
C ILE A 197 4.81 14.36 -1.94
N PRO A 198 5.96 14.98 -2.18
CA PRO A 198 6.44 15.22 -3.55
C PRO A 198 6.58 13.94 -4.36
N MET A 199 7.05 12.85 -3.74
CA MET A 199 7.18 11.55 -4.40
C MET A 199 5.81 10.98 -4.78
N GLY A 200 4.82 11.08 -3.90
CA GLY A 200 3.44 10.69 -4.20
C GLY A 200 2.85 11.47 -5.37
N ILE A 201 3.07 12.79 -5.41
CA ILE A 201 2.61 13.66 -6.51
C ILE A 201 3.29 13.27 -7.84
N VAL A 202 4.59 13.07 -7.84
CA VAL A 202 5.35 12.65 -9.03
C VAL A 202 4.83 11.29 -9.53
N ALA A 203 4.59 10.34 -8.63
CA ALA A 203 4.02 9.04 -9.00
C ALA A 203 2.64 9.17 -9.66
N VAL A 204 1.76 10.03 -9.14
CA VAL A 204 0.45 10.30 -9.76
C VAL A 204 0.61 10.89 -11.15
N ILE A 205 1.45 11.91 -11.32
CA ILE A 205 1.67 12.58 -12.61
C ILE A 205 2.22 11.60 -13.65
N LEU A 206 3.26 10.83 -13.31
CA LEU A 206 3.87 9.86 -14.23
C LEU A 206 2.88 8.75 -14.61
N THR A 207 2.08 8.28 -13.66
CA THR A 207 1.08 7.24 -13.91
C THR A 207 -0.05 7.75 -14.82
N ILE A 208 -0.52 8.99 -14.61
CA ILE A 208 -1.52 9.62 -15.49
C ILE A 208 -0.93 9.80 -16.90
N ALA A 209 0.33 10.21 -17.00
CA ALA A 209 1.00 10.31 -18.30
C ALA A 209 1.09 8.94 -18.99
N GLN A 210 1.42 7.87 -18.26
CA GLN A 210 1.46 6.50 -18.77
C GLN A 210 0.08 6.05 -19.27
N ALA A 211 -0.97 6.33 -18.49
CA ALA A 211 -2.36 6.01 -18.86
C ALA A 211 -2.80 6.79 -20.13
N TYR A 212 -2.39 8.04 -20.25
CA TYR A 212 -2.63 8.84 -21.46
C TYR A 212 -1.89 8.29 -22.69
N ILE A 213 -0.63 7.86 -22.52
CA ILE A 213 0.15 7.22 -23.60
C ILE A 213 -0.54 5.92 -24.05
N TYR A 214 -1.06 5.14 -23.11
CA TYR A 214 -1.84 3.94 -23.42
C TYR A 214 -3.07 4.28 -24.27
N ASP A 215 -3.87 5.28 -23.90
CA ASP A 215 -5.01 5.74 -24.68
C ASP A 215 -4.62 6.13 -26.10
N LYS A 216 -3.52 6.86 -26.25
CA LYS A 216 -3.02 7.30 -27.54
C LYS A 216 -2.61 6.12 -28.43
N LYS A 217 -1.98 5.09 -27.82
CA LYS A 217 -1.59 3.86 -28.50
C LYS A 217 -2.82 3.09 -29.01
N ILE A 218 -3.86 2.94 -28.18
CA ILE A 218 -5.12 2.27 -28.56
C ILE A 218 -5.84 3.03 -29.66
N MET A 219 -5.90 4.35 -29.59
CA MET A 219 -6.54 5.17 -30.62
C MET A 219 -5.77 5.18 -31.95
N SER A 220 -4.45 5.10 -31.89
CA SER A 220 -3.61 5.01 -33.11
C SER A 220 -3.81 3.68 -33.84
N ASN A 221 -4.16 2.62 -33.15
CA ASN A 221 -4.40 1.29 -33.74
C ASN A 221 -5.82 1.14 -34.35
N LYS A 222 -6.62 2.21 -34.42
CA LYS A 222 -7.95 2.21 -35.07
C LYS A 222 -7.96 1.80 -36.54
N GLY A 223 -6.82 1.84 -37.21
CA GLY A 223 -6.72 1.59 -38.65
C GLY A 223 -5.97 0.33 -39.07
N GLY A 224 -5.51 -0.48 -38.15
CA GLY A 224 -4.57 -1.57 -38.41
C GLY A 224 -5.16 -2.97 -38.48
N ASN A 225 -6.29 -3.16 -39.15
CA ASN A 225 -6.72 -4.46 -39.64
C ASN A 225 -7.27 -4.29 -41.07
N LYS A 226 -6.37 -4.22 -42.04
CA LYS A 226 -6.62 -4.69 -43.41
C LYS A 226 -5.83 -5.93 -43.63
#